data_4db95978b063fa984d5c703377157988
#
_entry.id   4db95978b063fa984d5c703377157988
#
_cell.length_a   1.000
_cell.length_b   1.000
_cell.length_c   1.000
_cell.angle_alpha   90.00
_cell.angle_beta   90.00
_cell.angle_gamma   90.00
#
_symmetry.space_group_name_H-M   'P 1'
#
loop_
_entity.id
_entity.type
_entity.pdbx_description
1 polymer ?
#
loop_
_entity_poly.entity_id
_entity_poly.type
_entity_poly.pdbx_seq_one_letter_code
_entity_poly.pdbx_strand_id
1 'polypeptide(L)'
;MQFDCGITQTIDIFEYFQGSGSGSLSRWQVPLKLGWALTVHRAQGMTLSRVELQIDGAFAPGQAYVALSRATGLDGLWLHSQLRAEDVRADPAVLSFYGLQ
;
A
#
# COMPACT_ATOMS: atom_id res chain seq x y z
N MET A 1 16.12 16.25 1.81
CA MET A 1 15.06 15.39 2.34
C MET A 1 15.61 14.63 3.54
N GLN A 2 14.88 14.57 4.63
CA GLN A 2 15.24 13.77 5.80
C GLN A 2 14.38 12.52 5.82
N PHE A 3 15.00 11.37 6.01
CA PHE A 3 14.33 10.06 6.12
C PHE A 3 14.06 9.73 7.61
N ASP A 4 13.10 8.86 7.88
CA ASP A 4 12.73 8.45 9.24
C ASP A 4 13.90 7.82 10.02
N CYS A 5 14.86 7.22 9.33
CA CYS A 5 16.11 6.74 9.91
C CYS A 5 17.09 7.85 10.31
N GLY A 6 16.72 9.12 10.14
CA GLY A 6 17.54 10.29 10.50
C GLY A 6 18.54 10.73 9.43
N ILE A 7 18.72 9.95 8.36
CA ILE A 7 19.61 10.32 7.25
C ILE A 7 19.01 11.48 6.48
N THR A 8 19.84 12.49 6.17
CA THR A 8 19.47 13.60 5.28
C THR A 8 20.20 13.44 3.96
N GLN A 9 19.48 13.48 2.87
CA GLN A 9 20.04 13.38 1.52
C GLN A 9 19.40 14.40 0.59
N THR A 10 20.19 14.97 -0.30
CA THR A 10 19.70 15.78 -1.42
C THR A 10 19.16 14.84 -2.50
N ILE A 11 17.93 15.11 -2.95
CA ILE A 11 17.30 14.39 -4.04
C ILE A 11 17.27 15.33 -5.25
N ASP A 12 18.04 14.99 -6.25
CA ASP A 12 18.15 15.77 -7.47
C ASP A 12 17.07 15.36 -8.49
N ILE A 13 16.92 16.21 -9.52
CA ILE A 13 16.08 15.94 -10.68
C ILE A 13 16.65 14.74 -11.45
N PHE A 14 15.78 13.82 -11.83
CA PHE A 14 16.12 12.65 -12.60
C PHE A 14 15.35 12.64 -13.93
N GLU A 15 16.02 12.24 -15.00
CA GLU A 15 15.40 12.05 -16.31
C GLU A 15 14.81 10.65 -16.44
N TYR A 16 13.51 10.59 -16.67
CA TYR A 16 12.83 9.37 -17.06
C TYR A 16 12.72 9.33 -18.56
N PHE A 17 13.38 8.35 -19.18
CA PHE A 17 13.34 8.13 -20.61
C PHE A 17 12.49 6.89 -20.92
N GLN A 18 11.58 7.05 -21.85
CA GLN A 18 10.79 5.94 -22.40
C GLN A 18 10.85 6.00 -23.91
N GLY A 19 11.56 5.05 -24.52
CA GLY A 19 11.63 4.86 -25.96
C GLY A 19 10.77 3.69 -26.41
N SER A 20 10.03 3.86 -27.48
CA SER A 20 9.32 2.80 -28.20
C SER A 20 9.47 3.06 -29.69
N GLY A 21 9.82 2.06 -30.49
CA GLY A 21 10.16 2.02 -31.92
C GLY A 21 9.86 3.20 -32.85
N SER A 22 8.88 4.02 -32.58
CA SER A 22 8.48 5.18 -33.39
C SER A 22 8.55 6.53 -32.68
N GLY A 23 8.97 6.57 -31.41
CA GLY A 23 9.08 7.80 -30.65
C GLY A 23 9.77 7.63 -29.31
N SER A 24 10.29 8.72 -28.77
CA SER A 24 10.85 8.77 -27.44
C SER A 24 10.24 9.91 -26.65
N LEU A 25 9.99 9.66 -25.37
CA LEU A 25 9.53 10.65 -24.39
C LEU A 25 10.56 10.74 -23.28
N SER A 26 10.95 11.94 -22.94
CA SER A 26 11.72 12.18 -21.72
C SER A 26 10.98 13.11 -20.77
N ARG A 27 11.12 12.88 -19.47
CA ARG A 27 10.54 13.71 -18.43
C ARG A 27 11.54 13.91 -17.30
N TRP A 28 11.83 15.14 -17.03
CA TRP A 28 12.67 15.56 -15.92
C TRP A 28 11.79 15.82 -14.69
N GLN A 29 12.03 15.13 -13.59
CA GLN A 29 11.30 15.37 -12.34
C GLN A 29 12.10 14.92 -11.12
N VAL A 30 11.76 15.49 -9.97
CA VAL A 30 12.21 14.93 -8.69
C VAL A 30 11.55 13.57 -8.51
N PRO A 31 12.31 12.47 -8.27
CA PRO A 31 11.78 11.11 -8.17
C PRO A 31 11.04 10.85 -6.85
N LEU A 32 10.11 11.73 -6.50
CA LEU A 32 9.32 11.66 -5.28
C LEU A 32 7.83 11.75 -5.61
N LYS A 33 7.03 11.08 -4.79
CA LYS A 33 5.57 11.17 -4.80
C LYS A 33 5.08 11.43 -3.39
N LEU A 34 3.97 12.14 -3.26
CA LEU A 34 3.26 12.23 -2.01
C LEU A 34 2.74 10.84 -1.62
N GLY A 35 2.88 10.51 -0.35
CA GLY A 35 2.51 9.20 0.22
C GLY A 35 1.55 9.30 1.41
N TRP A 36 0.76 10.39 1.50
CA TRP A 36 -0.19 10.59 2.59
C TRP A 36 -1.33 9.59 2.59
N ALA A 37 -1.73 9.11 1.42
CA ALA A 37 -2.73 8.08 1.26
C ALA A 37 -2.30 7.12 0.14
N LEU A 38 -2.47 5.82 0.41
CA LEU A 38 -2.14 4.73 -0.49
C LEU A 38 -3.30 3.75 -0.56
N THR A 39 -3.51 3.16 -1.72
CA THR A 39 -4.40 2.00 -1.81
C THR A 39 -3.72 0.77 -1.19
N VAL A 40 -4.53 -0.18 -0.71
CA VAL A 40 -4.05 -1.44 -0.14
C VAL A 40 -3.08 -2.17 -1.08
N HIS A 41 -3.39 -2.19 -2.39
CA HIS A 41 -2.50 -2.81 -3.38
C HIS A 41 -1.12 -2.15 -3.46
N ARG A 42 -1.07 -0.83 -3.36
CA ARG A 42 0.21 -0.09 -3.40
C ARG A 42 1.00 -0.21 -2.10
N ALA A 43 0.33 -0.49 -0.99
CA ALA A 43 0.95 -0.73 0.31
C ALA A 43 1.41 -2.18 0.48
N GLN A 44 1.07 -3.07 -0.46
CA GLN A 44 1.47 -4.47 -0.41
C GLN A 44 3.00 -4.60 -0.36
N GLY A 45 3.51 -5.38 0.59
CA GLY A 45 4.95 -5.53 0.83
C GLY A 45 5.59 -4.43 1.69
N MET A 46 4.85 -3.33 1.98
CA MET A 46 5.34 -2.29 2.89
C MET A 46 5.13 -2.69 4.35
N THR A 47 5.99 -2.19 5.22
CA THR A 47 5.84 -2.27 6.67
C THR A 47 5.72 -0.86 7.23
N LEU A 48 4.64 -0.60 7.97
CA LEU A 48 4.30 0.73 8.45
C LEU A 48 4.23 0.74 9.97
N SER A 49 4.99 1.63 10.60
CA SER A 49 4.97 1.80 12.05
C SER A 49 3.71 2.52 12.55
N ARG A 50 3.13 3.35 11.69
CA ARG A 50 1.88 4.10 11.97
C ARG A 50 1.03 4.13 10.71
N VAL A 51 -0.21 3.73 10.82
CA VAL A 51 -1.16 3.70 9.69
C VAL A 51 -2.59 3.87 10.19
N GLU A 52 -3.34 4.68 9.48
CA GLU A 52 -4.79 4.75 9.60
C GLU A 52 -5.41 4.00 8.42
N LEU A 53 -6.28 3.06 8.71
CA LEU A 53 -6.96 2.26 7.70
C LEU A 53 -8.42 2.68 7.57
N GLN A 54 -8.81 2.98 6.35
CA GLN A 54 -10.19 3.12 5.95
C GLN A 54 -10.61 1.88 5.17
N ILE A 55 -11.40 1.01 5.82
CA ILE A 55 -11.88 -0.25 5.25
C ILE A 55 -13.41 -0.16 5.16
N ASP A 56 -13.90 0.87 4.44
CA ASP A 56 -15.33 1.07 4.26
C ASP A 56 -15.80 0.41 2.95
N GLY A 57 -16.81 -0.47 3.07
CA GLY A 57 -17.48 -1.06 1.91
C GLY A 57 -16.86 -2.32 1.37
N ALA A 58 -17.32 -2.74 0.20
CA ALA A 58 -17.04 -4.02 -0.41
C ALA A 58 -15.58 -4.19 -0.85
N PHE A 59 -14.72 -4.49 0.08
CA PHE A 59 -13.38 -4.93 -0.22
C PHE A 59 -13.39 -6.31 -0.86
N ALA A 60 -12.49 -6.54 -1.80
CA ALA A 60 -12.27 -7.88 -2.32
C ALA A 60 -11.74 -8.80 -1.21
N PRO A 61 -12.04 -10.11 -1.27
CA PRO A 61 -11.54 -11.08 -0.33
C PRO A 61 -10.02 -10.96 -0.09
N GLY A 62 -9.59 -11.05 1.16
CA GLY A 62 -8.18 -10.94 1.57
C GLY A 62 -7.62 -9.52 1.69
N GLN A 63 -8.27 -8.48 1.15
CA GLN A 63 -7.74 -7.11 1.19
C GLN A 63 -7.67 -6.53 2.61
N ALA A 64 -8.66 -6.79 3.45
CA ALA A 64 -8.63 -6.35 4.85
C ALA A 64 -7.42 -6.96 5.59
N TYR A 65 -7.15 -8.25 5.37
CA TYR A 65 -5.99 -8.92 5.93
C TYR A 65 -4.68 -8.26 5.45
N VAL A 66 -4.56 -8.00 4.14
CA VAL A 66 -3.37 -7.34 3.58
C VAL A 66 -3.18 -5.94 4.17
N ALA A 67 -4.24 -5.16 4.32
CA ALA A 67 -4.17 -3.83 4.92
C ALA A 67 -3.73 -3.88 6.39
N LEU A 68 -4.36 -4.72 7.21
CA LEU A 68 -4.04 -4.90 8.63
C LEU A 68 -2.60 -5.40 8.83
N SER A 69 -2.16 -6.33 7.98
CA SER A 69 -0.81 -6.89 8.05
C SER A 69 0.30 -5.91 7.65
N ARG A 70 -0.02 -4.69 7.25
CA ARG A 70 0.99 -3.64 7.00
C ARG A 70 1.49 -3.01 8.29
N ALA A 71 0.68 -2.98 9.34
CA ALA A 71 1.07 -2.42 10.63
C ALA A 71 2.07 -3.33 11.37
N THR A 72 3.03 -2.72 12.05
CA THR A 72 4.01 -3.44 12.89
C THR A 72 3.42 -3.87 14.22
N GLY A 73 2.36 -3.21 14.69
CA GLY A 73 1.71 -3.49 15.96
C GLY A 73 0.42 -2.70 16.12
N LEU A 74 -0.35 -3.05 17.15
CA LEU A 74 -1.64 -2.42 17.42
C LEU A 74 -1.52 -0.97 17.91
N ASP A 75 -0.40 -0.62 18.54
CA ASP A 75 -0.09 0.72 19.04
C ASP A 75 0.10 1.76 17.93
N GLY A 76 0.39 1.30 16.71
CA GLY A 76 0.52 2.14 15.52
C GLY A 76 -0.64 2.03 14.52
N LEU A 77 -1.71 1.32 14.87
CA LEU A 77 -2.84 1.07 14.00
C LEU A 77 -4.08 1.83 14.44
N TRP A 78 -4.63 2.65 13.53
CA TRP A 78 -5.92 3.31 13.71
C TRP A 78 -6.89 2.84 12.63
N LEU A 79 -8.14 2.68 13.02
CA LEU A 79 -9.23 2.37 12.10
C LEU A 79 -10.14 3.59 11.99
N HIS A 80 -10.40 4.03 10.78
CA HIS A 80 -11.34 5.14 10.52
C HIS A 80 -12.77 4.77 10.89
N SER A 81 -13.13 3.49 10.70
CA SER A 81 -14.42 2.92 11.04
C SER A 81 -14.25 1.58 11.76
N GLN A 82 -15.31 1.13 12.41
CA GLN A 82 -15.31 -0.17 13.09
C GLN A 82 -15.15 -1.31 12.08
N LEU A 83 -14.14 -2.14 12.27
CA LEU A 83 -13.95 -3.37 11.50
C LEU A 83 -15.02 -4.40 11.88
N ARG A 84 -15.74 -4.92 10.91
CA ARG A 84 -16.75 -5.96 11.08
C ARG A 84 -16.20 -7.31 10.62
N ALA A 85 -16.76 -8.39 11.14
CA ALA A 85 -16.39 -9.74 10.72
C ALA A 85 -16.60 -9.96 9.21
N GLU A 86 -17.62 -9.31 8.63
CA GLU A 86 -17.92 -9.35 7.20
C GLU A 86 -16.88 -8.66 6.31
N ASP A 87 -16.06 -7.76 6.87
CA ASP A 87 -14.98 -7.09 6.14
C ASP A 87 -13.75 -8.00 5.97
N VAL A 88 -13.63 -9.01 6.84
CA VAL A 88 -12.53 -9.98 6.83
C VAL A 88 -13.00 -11.27 6.16
N ARG A 89 -12.95 -11.29 4.83
CA ARG A 89 -13.43 -12.42 4.02
C ARG A 89 -12.27 -13.10 3.31
N ALA A 90 -12.31 -14.44 3.27
CA ALA A 90 -11.47 -15.22 2.38
C ALA A 90 -12.19 -15.48 1.05
N ASP A 91 -11.43 -15.71 -0.02
CA ASP A 91 -11.99 -16.11 -1.31
C ASP A 91 -12.58 -17.51 -1.19
N PRO A 92 -13.81 -17.73 -1.66
CA PRO A 92 -14.44 -19.06 -1.64
C PRO A 92 -13.63 -20.15 -2.33
N ALA A 93 -12.91 -19.81 -3.40
CA ALA A 93 -12.04 -20.76 -4.10
C ALA A 93 -10.86 -21.19 -3.21
N VAL A 94 -10.30 -20.25 -2.40
CA VAL A 94 -9.24 -20.55 -1.45
C VAL A 94 -9.76 -21.44 -0.32
N LEU A 95 -10.95 -21.13 0.22
CA LEU A 95 -11.56 -21.95 1.26
C LEU A 95 -11.81 -23.39 0.75
N SER A 96 -12.36 -23.51 -0.46
CA SER A 96 -12.58 -24.82 -1.10
C SER A 96 -11.27 -25.58 -1.31
N PHE A 97 -10.22 -24.92 -1.75
CA PHE A 97 -8.90 -25.54 -1.96
C PHE A 97 -8.31 -26.11 -0.66
N TYR A 98 -8.49 -25.43 0.45
CA TYR A 98 -8.02 -25.88 1.77
C TYR A 98 -9.05 -26.77 2.51
N GLY A 99 -10.21 -27.07 1.93
CA GLY A 99 -11.26 -27.87 2.56
C GLY A 99 -11.92 -27.17 3.76
N LEU A 100 -11.86 -25.85 3.81
CA LEU A 100 -12.49 -25.02 4.85
C LEU A 100 -13.87 -24.60 4.33
N GLN A 101 -14.93 -24.85 5.13
CA GLN A 101 -16.30 -24.42 4.85
C GLN A 101 -16.77 -23.38 5.85
#